data_1dcdc762fef0e31f968d37815f9900c8
#
_entry.id   1dcdc762fef0e31f968d37815f9900c8
#
_cell.length_a   1.000
_cell.length_b   1.000
_cell.length_c   1.000
_cell.angle_alpha   90.00
_cell.angle_beta   90.00
_cell.angle_gamma   90.00
#
_symmetry.space_group_name_H-M   'P 1'
#
loop_
_entity.id
_entity.type
_entity.pdbx_description
1 polymer ?
#
loop_
_entity_poly.entity_id
_entity_poly.type
_entity_poly.pdbx_seq_one_letter_code
_entity_poly.pdbx_strand_id
1 'polypeptide(L)'
;MGKARRCSCLLWIISLLLAVDAKKAVRCPAGCTCSKDNALCESRRSIPHGLPAGIVSLSFVKSGFSRIPEGSFLPMSPLQLLSLANNNLHTLPKDVFKGLDALTNVDLRGNSFHCGCKLKWLVEWLSSTNATVDQIYCASPVEYQGRKINNLSLKEFDCITTEFAMDQTLHFQSLSIEAFIFMNDANVVIAQPVVGKCSFFEWDHVEMVFRNYDNIIGSSTVFCKPLIIGNQLFIVMAQLFGGSHIYKRDSFANKFIKMQDIDNIKIRKPNDIETFEIEGDWYFVIADTSKAGSTTVYKWNGNGFYSHQSLHSWFRDTDVEYLEIANKPHLILSSSSQRPVVFQWSKVQKLFVWRTDIPDMEDVYAVKHFAIKDDLYICLTRFIGDSKMMKWETSRFVEKQTFPSRGAMVFQPLRINGWQYAILGSDYSFTQVYRWESKKNKLVKFQELNIQAPRSFTFVLTDHREFMFSSSFKGNTQIYKHVTIDLSTI
;
A
#
# COMPACT_ATOMS: atom_id res chain seq x y z
N MET A 1 95.43 2.55 40.03
CA MET A 1 96.13 3.51 39.18
C MET A 1 95.06 4.17 38.31
N GLY A 2 94.73 5.30 38.41
CA GLY A 2 95.30 6.58 38.58
C GLY A 2 94.44 7.58 37.74
N LYS A 3 93.89 8.53 38.42
CA LYS A 3 93.76 9.96 38.07
C LYS A 3 93.11 10.32 36.73
N ALA A 4 92.29 11.35 36.56
CA ALA A 4 92.20 12.59 37.29
C ALA A 4 90.92 13.34 36.92
N ARG A 5 90.51 14.12 37.87
CA ARG A 5 89.50 15.16 37.77
C ARG A 5 89.84 16.23 36.74
N ARG A 6 88.88 16.82 36.08
CA ARG A 6 88.84 18.31 35.99
C ARG A 6 87.35 18.79 35.84
N CYS A 7 87.03 19.63 36.75
CA CYS A 7 85.91 20.50 36.85
C CYS A 7 86.07 21.62 35.81
N SER A 8 85.01 22.05 35.17
CA SER A 8 84.97 23.36 34.53
C SER A 8 83.56 23.91 34.53
N CYS A 9 83.51 25.05 35.11
CA CYS A 9 82.39 25.91 35.48
C CYS A 9 81.41 26.21 34.37
N LEU A 10 80.17 26.15 34.76
CA LEU A 10 79.06 27.08 34.59
C LEU A 10 79.33 28.34 33.76
N LEU A 11 78.50 28.46 32.74
CA LEU A 11 77.93 29.73 32.25
C LEU A 11 76.50 29.52 32.00
N TRP A 12 75.68 29.96 32.95
CA TRP A 12 74.27 30.15 32.80
C TRP A 12 74.03 31.34 31.88
N ILE A 13 73.66 31.11 30.63
CA ILE A 13 73.05 32.11 29.78
C ILE A 13 71.55 31.94 29.92
N ILE A 14 70.97 32.84 30.68
CA ILE A 14 69.54 33.06 30.73
C ILE A 14 69.12 33.66 29.39
N SER A 15 68.79 32.79 28.43
CA SER A 15 68.01 33.23 27.28
C SER A 15 66.54 33.29 27.72
N LEU A 16 66.08 34.51 28.04
CA LEU A 16 64.65 34.85 28.06
C LEU A 16 64.10 34.55 26.68
N LEU A 17 63.57 33.32 26.50
CA LEU A 17 62.64 33.05 25.42
C LEU A 17 61.34 33.80 25.71
N LEU A 18 61.23 34.98 25.12
CA LEU A 18 59.98 35.61 24.86
C LEU A 18 59.15 34.59 24.03
N ALA A 19 58.30 33.84 24.71
CA ALA A 19 57.24 33.11 24.06
C ALA A 19 56.31 34.17 23.40
N VAL A 20 56.60 34.49 22.17
CA VAL A 20 55.65 35.12 21.29
C VAL A 20 54.52 34.12 21.14
N ASP A 21 53.43 34.33 21.83
CA ASP A 21 52.17 33.67 21.53
C ASP A 21 51.88 33.93 20.07
N ALA A 22 52.31 33.04 19.21
CA ALA A 22 51.87 32.98 17.83
C ALA A 22 50.38 32.64 17.89
N LYS A 23 49.54 33.69 17.94
CA LYS A 23 48.10 33.54 17.67
C LYS A 23 48.02 32.66 16.45
N LYS A 24 47.56 31.39 16.64
CA LYS A 24 47.27 30.45 15.53
C LYS A 24 46.40 31.23 14.56
N ALA A 25 46.98 31.58 13.41
CA ALA A 25 46.23 32.22 12.35
C ALA A 25 45.03 31.33 12.06
N VAL A 26 43.82 31.86 12.22
CA VAL A 26 42.59 31.12 11.92
C VAL A 26 42.65 30.73 10.46
N ARG A 27 42.89 29.45 10.19
CA ARG A 27 42.97 28.93 8.81
C ARG A 27 41.54 28.99 8.25
N CYS A 28 41.32 29.89 7.33
CA CYS A 28 40.08 30.04 6.60
C CYS A 28 40.08 29.10 5.39
N PRO A 29 38.99 28.37 5.12
CA PRO A 29 38.90 27.55 3.93
C PRO A 29 39.03 28.38 2.65
N ALA A 30 39.58 27.78 1.59
CA ALA A 30 39.67 28.43 0.28
C ALA A 30 38.27 28.94 -0.18
N GLY A 31 38.19 30.15 -0.72
CA GLY A 31 36.93 30.77 -1.14
C GLY A 31 36.08 31.33 0.01
N CYS A 32 36.62 31.36 1.22
CA CYS A 32 36.04 32.08 2.35
C CYS A 32 37.02 33.17 2.86
N THR A 33 36.47 34.25 3.35
CA THR A 33 37.19 35.29 4.07
C THR A 33 36.76 35.24 5.54
N CYS A 34 37.68 34.89 6.44
CA CYS A 34 37.41 34.80 7.87
C CYS A 34 38.05 35.96 8.62
N SER A 35 37.29 36.59 9.49
CA SER A 35 37.76 37.44 10.57
C SER A 35 37.64 36.70 11.89
N LYS A 36 37.87 37.39 13.02
CA LYS A 36 37.79 36.77 14.35
C LYS A 36 36.47 36.06 14.60
N ASP A 37 35.34 36.70 14.24
CA ASP A 37 33.98 36.24 14.58
C ASP A 37 33.08 36.02 13.36
N ASN A 38 33.59 36.34 12.15
CA ASN A 38 32.82 36.28 10.92
C ASN A 38 33.48 35.43 9.84
N ALA A 39 32.68 34.71 9.06
CA ALA A 39 33.12 34.06 7.83
C ALA A 39 32.15 34.38 6.67
N LEU A 40 32.70 34.88 5.59
CA LEU A 40 32.01 35.13 4.34
C LEU A 40 32.58 34.17 3.27
N CYS A 41 31.75 33.33 2.74
CA CYS A 41 32.11 32.36 1.68
C CYS A 41 31.41 32.73 0.37
N GLU A 42 32.16 32.83 -0.71
CA GLU A 42 31.65 33.21 -2.02
C GLU A 42 31.89 32.10 -3.06
N SER A 43 30.95 31.94 -3.99
CA SER A 43 31.07 31.05 -5.15
C SER A 43 31.43 29.62 -4.80
N ARG A 44 30.94 29.11 -3.65
CA ARG A 44 31.18 27.73 -3.18
C ARG A 44 30.00 26.81 -3.57
N ARG A 45 30.30 25.62 -4.08
CA ARG A 45 29.26 24.64 -4.42
C ARG A 45 28.82 23.77 -3.25
N SER A 46 29.47 23.86 -2.11
CA SER A 46 29.16 23.12 -0.88
C SER A 46 29.71 23.85 0.35
N ILE A 47 29.19 23.51 1.53
CA ILE A 47 29.71 23.98 2.82
C ILE A 47 31.15 23.48 2.99
N PRO A 48 32.15 24.35 3.16
CA PRO A 48 33.52 23.94 3.28
C PRO A 48 33.81 23.30 4.65
N HIS A 49 34.64 22.26 4.66
CA HIS A 49 35.18 21.73 5.90
C HIS A 49 36.23 22.69 6.52
N GLY A 50 36.34 22.70 7.84
CA GLY A 50 37.36 23.45 8.56
C GLY A 50 37.03 24.93 8.75
N LEU A 51 35.76 25.30 8.73
CA LEU A 51 35.35 26.61 9.26
C LEU A 51 35.70 26.72 10.75
N PRO A 52 36.18 27.89 11.23
CA PRO A 52 36.52 28.04 12.63
C PRO A 52 35.31 27.87 13.55
N ALA A 53 35.44 27.06 14.61
CA ALA A 53 34.34 26.74 15.54
C ALA A 53 33.85 27.96 16.36
N GLY A 54 34.63 29.05 16.45
CA GLY A 54 34.29 30.26 17.18
C GLY A 54 33.58 31.35 16.36
N ILE A 55 33.08 31.00 15.16
CA ILE A 55 32.37 31.96 14.29
C ILE A 55 31.01 32.32 14.87
N VAL A 56 30.71 33.61 14.91
CA VAL A 56 29.43 34.17 15.33
C VAL A 56 28.53 34.48 14.13
N SER A 57 29.14 34.85 13.00
CA SER A 57 28.41 35.16 11.77
C SER A 57 28.96 34.36 10.57
N LEU A 58 28.10 33.66 9.84
CA LEU A 58 28.44 32.88 8.66
C LEU A 58 27.50 33.23 7.51
N SER A 59 28.10 33.63 6.39
CA SER A 59 27.36 33.97 5.18
C SER A 59 27.89 33.26 3.96
N PHE A 60 26.97 32.68 3.16
CA PHE A 60 27.25 32.10 1.84
C PHE A 60 26.57 32.93 0.75
N VAL A 61 27.38 33.66 -0.02
CA VAL A 61 26.87 34.56 -1.07
C VAL A 61 27.13 33.98 -2.44
N LYS A 62 26.08 33.94 -3.31
CA LYS A 62 26.15 33.50 -4.70
C LYS A 62 26.86 32.14 -4.88
N SER A 63 26.66 31.24 -3.93
CA SER A 63 27.34 29.95 -3.93
C SER A 63 26.62 28.91 -4.79
N GLY A 64 25.29 29.02 -4.99
CA GLY A 64 24.51 28.23 -5.91
C GLY A 64 24.40 26.74 -5.51
N PHE A 65 24.71 26.39 -4.26
CA PHE A 65 24.54 25.02 -3.80
C PHE A 65 23.07 24.67 -3.56
N SER A 66 22.70 23.43 -3.93
CA SER A 66 21.33 22.92 -3.81
C SER A 66 21.08 22.07 -2.58
N ARG A 67 22.15 21.69 -1.86
CA ARG A 67 22.09 20.81 -0.69
C ARG A 67 23.05 21.28 0.40
N ILE A 68 22.61 21.06 1.64
CA ILE A 68 23.44 21.20 2.85
C ILE A 68 23.53 19.78 3.44
N PRO A 69 24.74 19.25 3.70
CA PRO A 69 24.91 17.99 4.40
C PRO A 69 24.37 18.09 5.84
N GLU A 70 23.87 16.98 6.38
CA GLU A 70 23.48 16.90 7.78
C GLU A 70 24.66 17.23 8.70
N GLY A 71 24.39 17.89 9.81
CA GLY A 71 25.40 18.24 10.80
C GLY A 71 26.44 19.29 10.35
N SER A 72 26.25 19.95 9.19
CA SER A 72 27.21 20.93 8.66
C SER A 72 27.55 22.06 9.62
N PHE A 73 26.64 22.42 10.53
CA PHE A 73 26.80 23.51 11.48
C PHE A 73 27.00 23.06 12.94
N LEU A 74 27.01 21.75 13.23
CA LEU A 74 27.15 21.19 14.58
C LEU A 74 28.36 21.76 15.38
N PRO A 75 29.54 21.99 14.74
CA PRO A 75 30.69 22.53 15.46
C PRO A 75 30.58 24.03 15.79
N MET A 76 29.52 24.73 15.38
CA MET A 76 29.41 26.17 15.39
C MET A 76 28.40 26.67 16.44
N SER A 77 28.45 26.15 17.66
CA SER A 77 27.51 26.51 18.74
C SER A 77 27.43 28.04 19.06
N PRO A 78 28.47 28.88 18.85
CA PRO A 78 28.39 30.34 19.07
C PRO A 78 27.71 31.08 17.93
N LEU A 79 27.26 30.43 16.86
CA LEU A 79 26.69 31.06 15.66
C LEU A 79 25.40 31.80 15.99
N GLN A 80 25.40 33.12 15.75
CA GLN A 80 24.24 33.98 15.93
C GLN A 80 23.58 34.37 14.61
N LEU A 81 24.38 34.54 13.56
CA LEU A 81 23.92 34.98 12.25
C LEU A 81 24.26 33.92 11.18
N LEU A 82 23.27 33.41 10.51
CA LEU A 82 23.44 32.46 9.38
C LEU A 82 22.73 32.98 8.14
N SER A 83 23.48 33.28 7.08
CA SER A 83 22.89 33.60 5.78
C SER A 83 23.20 32.54 4.75
N LEU A 84 22.13 31.94 4.20
CA LEU A 84 22.12 31.01 3.10
C LEU A 84 21.36 31.58 1.90
N ALA A 85 21.21 32.89 1.87
CA ALA A 85 20.41 33.58 0.86
C ALA A 85 21.01 33.47 -0.54
N ASN A 86 20.12 33.54 -1.55
CA ASN A 86 20.48 33.56 -2.98
C ASN A 86 21.33 32.33 -3.41
N ASN A 87 20.94 31.16 -2.91
CA ASN A 87 21.45 29.86 -3.35
C ASN A 87 20.35 29.11 -4.16
N ASN A 88 20.52 27.82 -4.36
CA ASN A 88 19.54 26.99 -5.08
C ASN A 88 19.01 25.87 -4.18
N LEU A 89 18.74 26.16 -2.92
CA LEU A 89 18.24 25.19 -1.97
C LEU A 89 16.77 24.85 -2.27
N HIS A 90 16.49 23.55 -2.48
CA HIS A 90 15.14 23.04 -2.63
C HIS A 90 14.58 22.51 -1.31
N THR A 91 15.45 22.09 -0.41
CA THR A 91 15.11 21.62 0.94
C THR A 91 16.28 21.88 1.89
N LEU A 92 16.04 21.71 3.18
CA LEU A 92 17.05 21.71 4.23
C LEU A 92 16.97 20.39 4.98
N PRO A 93 18.11 19.82 5.43
CA PRO A 93 18.11 18.64 6.28
C PRO A 93 17.34 18.90 7.57
N LYS A 94 16.61 17.90 8.05
CA LYS A 94 16.03 17.95 9.39
C LYS A 94 17.15 18.18 10.40
N ASP A 95 16.87 18.94 11.43
CA ASP A 95 17.83 19.26 12.49
C ASP A 95 19.08 20.07 12.05
N VAL A 96 19.08 20.70 10.85
CA VAL A 96 20.24 21.51 10.37
C VAL A 96 20.61 22.64 11.32
N PHE A 97 19.66 23.15 12.11
CA PHE A 97 19.88 24.21 13.13
C PHE A 97 20.04 23.65 14.54
N LYS A 98 20.09 22.33 14.72
CA LYS A 98 20.24 21.70 16.03
C LYS A 98 21.60 22.03 16.65
N GLY A 99 21.60 22.43 17.93
CA GLY A 99 22.80 22.82 18.65
C GLY A 99 23.28 24.23 18.36
N LEU A 100 22.53 25.04 17.58
CA LEU A 100 22.76 26.46 17.35
C LEU A 100 21.95 27.32 18.32
N ASP A 101 22.13 27.11 19.61
CA ASP A 101 21.31 27.76 20.67
C ASP A 101 21.50 29.30 20.74
N ALA A 102 22.59 29.79 20.20
CA ALA A 102 22.88 31.22 20.11
C ALA A 102 22.30 31.91 18.87
N LEU A 103 21.60 31.15 17.98
CA LEU A 103 21.13 31.68 16.72
C LEU A 103 20.03 32.73 16.89
N THR A 104 20.27 33.94 16.38
CA THR A 104 19.34 35.08 16.46
C THR A 104 18.75 35.46 15.11
N ASN A 105 19.49 35.24 14.03
CA ASN A 105 19.07 35.62 12.68
C ASN A 105 19.40 34.55 11.65
N VAL A 106 18.44 34.24 10.81
CA VAL A 106 18.60 33.29 9.67
C VAL A 106 18.03 33.91 8.41
N ASP A 107 18.87 34.03 7.38
CA ASP A 107 18.45 34.51 6.07
C ASP A 107 18.45 33.37 5.06
N LEU A 108 17.25 32.99 4.60
CA LEU A 108 17.02 31.91 3.64
C LEU A 108 16.41 32.43 2.31
N ARG A 109 16.33 33.73 2.11
CA ARG A 109 15.71 34.33 0.93
C ARG A 109 16.41 33.94 -0.36
N GLY A 110 15.67 34.01 -1.48
CA GLY A 110 16.23 33.74 -2.82
C GLY A 110 16.61 32.27 -3.07
N ASN A 111 16.01 31.33 -2.35
CA ASN A 111 16.13 29.90 -2.59
C ASN A 111 14.86 29.35 -3.28
N SER A 112 14.97 28.16 -3.85
CA SER A 112 13.88 27.51 -4.62
C SER A 112 13.19 26.39 -3.81
N PHE A 113 12.70 26.71 -2.62
CA PHE A 113 12.16 25.72 -1.70
C PHE A 113 10.96 24.95 -2.27
N HIS A 114 11.05 23.63 -2.19
CA HIS A 114 9.94 22.73 -2.43
C HIS A 114 9.16 22.49 -1.13
N CYS A 115 8.00 23.12 -0.98
CA CYS A 115 7.18 23.04 0.23
C CYS A 115 6.40 21.71 0.31
N GLY A 116 7.10 20.61 0.34
CA GLY A 116 6.60 19.27 0.56
C GLY A 116 6.95 18.74 1.94
N CYS A 117 6.72 17.45 2.16
CA CYS A 117 6.88 16.80 3.46
C CYS A 117 8.29 16.92 4.04
N LYS A 118 9.33 16.94 3.21
CA LYS A 118 10.72 17.13 3.66
C LYS A 118 10.99 18.50 4.27
N LEU A 119 10.10 19.47 4.08
CA LEU A 119 10.23 20.82 4.63
C LEU A 119 9.24 21.10 5.79
N LYS A 120 8.37 20.15 6.14
CA LYS A 120 7.39 20.26 7.22
C LYS A 120 8.05 20.66 8.55
N TRP A 121 9.19 20.06 8.87
CA TRP A 121 9.96 20.39 10.08
C TRP A 121 10.39 21.86 10.15
N LEU A 122 10.69 22.49 8.99
CA LEU A 122 11.05 23.91 8.95
C LEU A 122 9.87 24.80 9.37
N VAL A 123 8.65 24.46 8.98
CA VAL A 123 7.44 25.18 9.42
C VAL A 123 7.25 25.01 10.93
N GLU A 124 7.49 23.82 11.48
CA GLU A 124 7.49 23.57 12.94
C GLU A 124 8.54 24.42 13.64
N TRP A 125 9.78 24.42 13.14
CA TRP A 125 10.88 25.17 13.69
C TRP A 125 10.62 26.69 13.63
N LEU A 126 10.11 27.23 12.53
CA LEU A 126 9.74 28.63 12.36
C LEU A 126 8.67 29.10 13.38
N SER A 127 7.78 28.20 13.80
CA SER A 127 6.74 28.50 14.79
C SER A 127 7.25 28.52 16.23
N SER A 128 8.40 27.88 16.50
CA SER A 128 8.96 27.68 17.85
C SER A 128 10.28 28.41 18.10
N THR A 129 10.97 28.86 17.05
CA THR A 129 12.29 29.53 17.18
C THR A 129 12.16 30.95 17.66
N ASN A 130 13.14 31.41 18.48
CA ASN A 130 13.32 32.80 18.85
C ASN A 130 14.17 33.58 17.82
N ALA A 131 14.75 32.90 16.83
CA ALA A 131 15.53 33.53 15.79
C ALA A 131 14.62 34.29 14.81
N THR A 132 15.08 35.47 14.40
CA THR A 132 14.45 36.24 13.34
C THR A 132 14.75 35.57 11.99
N VAL A 133 13.71 35.21 11.25
CA VAL A 133 13.84 34.65 9.90
C VAL A 133 13.11 35.53 8.92
N ASP A 134 13.81 35.97 7.88
CA ASP A 134 13.22 36.77 6.81
C ASP A 134 12.14 35.98 6.06
N GLN A 135 11.25 36.69 5.37
CA GLN A 135 10.16 36.07 4.61
C GLN A 135 10.70 35.18 3.49
N ILE A 136 10.37 33.91 3.54
CA ILE A 136 10.73 32.89 2.56
C ILE A 136 9.48 32.38 1.86
N TYR A 137 9.62 32.03 0.60
CA TYR A 137 8.49 31.63 -0.27
C TYR A 137 8.71 30.25 -0.87
N CYS A 138 7.61 29.55 -1.08
CA CYS A 138 7.59 28.28 -1.81
C CYS A 138 7.79 28.51 -3.30
N ALA A 139 8.72 27.79 -3.93
CA ALA A 139 8.88 27.74 -5.37
C ALA A 139 8.05 26.62 -6.01
N SER A 140 7.79 25.55 -5.27
CA SER A 140 7.00 24.39 -5.67
C SER A 140 6.45 23.67 -4.44
N PRO A 141 5.49 22.72 -4.58
CA PRO A 141 4.71 22.43 -5.78
C PRO A 141 3.74 23.57 -6.13
N VAL A 142 3.02 23.42 -7.24
CA VAL A 142 2.14 24.48 -7.79
C VAL A 142 1.10 24.97 -6.79
N GLU A 143 0.59 24.08 -5.92
CA GLU A 143 -0.40 24.40 -4.89
C GLU A 143 0.11 25.40 -3.83
N TYR A 144 1.42 25.42 -3.61
CA TYR A 144 2.08 26.29 -2.62
C TYR A 144 2.92 27.40 -3.25
N GLN A 145 3.09 27.40 -4.58
CA GLN A 145 3.94 28.36 -5.28
C GLN A 145 3.59 29.81 -4.94
N GLY A 146 4.58 30.59 -4.53
CA GLY A 146 4.43 31.99 -4.13
C GLY A 146 3.85 32.21 -2.74
N ARG A 147 3.48 31.16 -1.99
CA ARG A 147 3.03 31.29 -0.61
C ARG A 147 4.22 31.45 0.34
N LYS A 148 4.03 32.23 1.40
CA LYS A 148 5.03 32.37 2.48
C LYS A 148 5.08 31.09 3.30
N ILE A 149 6.28 30.54 3.50
CA ILE A 149 6.47 29.30 4.29
C ILE A 149 6.02 29.52 5.74
N ASN A 150 6.29 30.70 6.32
CA ASN A 150 5.88 31.06 7.68
C ASN A 150 4.34 31.01 7.90
N ASN A 151 3.55 31.11 6.82
CA ASN A 151 2.09 31.14 6.87
C ASN A 151 1.46 29.76 6.56
N LEU A 152 2.27 28.74 6.33
CA LEU A 152 1.77 27.38 6.09
C LEU A 152 1.36 26.73 7.40
N SER A 153 0.23 26.05 7.40
CA SER A 153 -0.21 25.22 8.52
C SER A 153 0.36 23.81 8.40
N LEU A 154 0.78 23.22 9.52
CA LEU A 154 1.23 21.82 9.56
C LEU A 154 0.18 20.82 9.07
N LYS A 155 -1.11 21.17 9.17
CA LYS A 155 -2.23 20.36 8.69
C LYS A 155 -2.36 20.34 7.16
N GLU A 156 -1.70 21.28 6.48
CA GLU A 156 -1.71 21.31 5.01
C GLU A 156 -0.76 20.27 4.40
N PHE A 157 0.21 19.78 5.18
CA PHE A 157 1.16 18.76 4.76
C PHE A 157 0.56 17.37 4.95
N ASP A 158 0.09 16.77 3.86
CA ASP A 158 -0.36 15.37 3.83
C ASP A 158 0.87 14.46 3.64
N CYS A 159 1.57 14.18 4.73
CA CYS A 159 2.83 13.45 4.71
C CYS A 159 2.67 11.96 5.00
N ILE A 160 1.48 11.51 5.31
CA ILE A 160 1.21 10.11 5.55
C ILE A 160 0.85 9.45 4.24
N THR A 161 1.61 8.48 3.83
CA THR A 161 1.30 7.59 2.71
C THR A 161 1.40 6.14 3.14
N THR A 162 1.16 5.24 2.22
CA THR A 162 1.18 3.81 2.48
C THR A 162 1.98 3.09 1.41
N GLU A 163 2.33 1.84 1.66
CA GLU A 163 3.01 0.97 0.71
C GLU A 163 2.59 -0.48 0.96
N PHE A 164 2.51 -1.27 -0.09
CA PHE A 164 2.46 -2.72 -0.02
C PHE A 164 3.88 -3.27 -0.11
N ALA A 165 4.45 -3.62 1.02
CA ALA A 165 5.80 -4.19 1.11
C ALA A 165 5.73 -5.72 1.12
N MET A 166 6.59 -6.40 0.34
CA MET A 166 6.68 -7.86 0.35
C MET A 166 7.03 -8.34 1.75
N ASP A 167 6.25 -9.26 2.28
CA ASP A 167 6.41 -9.83 3.63
C ASP A 167 6.77 -11.32 3.58
N GLN A 168 5.95 -12.13 2.90
CA GLN A 168 6.14 -13.58 2.85
C GLN A 168 5.86 -14.13 1.45
N THR A 169 6.61 -15.15 1.05
CA THR A 169 6.38 -15.91 -0.18
C THR A 169 6.02 -17.35 0.15
N LEU A 170 4.88 -17.81 -0.36
CA LEU A 170 4.46 -19.20 -0.29
C LEU A 170 4.83 -19.87 -1.61
N HIS A 171 5.71 -20.86 -1.55
CA HIS A 171 6.33 -21.47 -2.74
C HIS A 171 5.40 -22.47 -3.47
N PHE A 172 4.22 -21.99 -3.87
CA PHE A 172 3.26 -22.73 -4.67
C PHE A 172 2.37 -21.79 -5.47
N GLN A 173 1.78 -22.33 -6.54
CA GLN A 173 0.80 -21.65 -7.39
C GLN A 173 -0.60 -21.74 -6.76
N SER A 174 -1.41 -20.70 -6.95
CA SER A 174 -2.76 -20.61 -6.42
C SER A 174 -3.73 -19.91 -7.38
N LEU A 175 -5.01 -20.20 -7.24
CA LEU A 175 -6.09 -19.56 -8.00
C LEU A 175 -6.96 -18.67 -7.11
N SER A 176 -7.65 -19.23 -6.13
CA SER A 176 -8.47 -18.45 -5.21
C SER A 176 -7.82 -18.34 -3.84
N ILE A 177 -8.05 -17.23 -3.18
CA ILE A 177 -7.65 -16.96 -1.79
C ILE A 177 -8.83 -16.29 -1.09
N GLU A 178 -9.30 -16.90 0.00
CA GLU A 178 -10.40 -16.39 0.80
C GLU A 178 -9.98 -16.24 2.26
N ALA A 179 -10.20 -15.04 2.81
CA ALA A 179 -10.02 -14.77 4.22
C ALA A 179 -11.34 -14.93 4.98
N PHE A 180 -11.30 -15.48 6.17
CA PHE A 180 -12.46 -15.64 7.02
C PHE A 180 -12.07 -15.60 8.50
N ILE A 181 -13.03 -15.23 9.35
CA ILE A 181 -12.84 -15.24 10.80
C ILE A 181 -13.61 -16.44 11.36
N PHE A 182 -12.91 -17.33 12.03
CA PHE A 182 -13.52 -18.47 12.70
C PHE A 182 -12.97 -18.61 14.12
N MET A 183 -13.85 -18.72 15.12
CA MET A 183 -13.49 -18.75 16.55
C MET A 183 -12.59 -17.57 16.98
N ASN A 184 -12.85 -16.38 16.44
CA ASN A 184 -12.12 -15.12 16.63
C ASN A 184 -10.72 -15.06 16.01
N ASP A 185 -10.28 -16.09 15.29
CA ASP A 185 -9.00 -16.11 14.60
C ASP A 185 -9.17 -15.81 13.12
N ALA A 186 -8.26 -15.01 12.58
CA ALA A 186 -8.18 -14.72 11.16
C ALA A 186 -7.53 -15.91 10.43
N ASN A 187 -8.26 -16.48 9.50
CA ASN A 187 -7.86 -17.63 8.71
C ASN A 187 -7.86 -17.28 7.23
N VAL A 188 -7.04 -17.98 6.47
CA VAL A 188 -6.98 -17.89 5.01
C VAL A 188 -7.03 -19.29 4.41
N VAL A 189 -7.89 -19.47 3.43
CA VAL A 189 -7.90 -20.69 2.62
C VAL A 189 -7.46 -20.40 1.19
N ILE A 190 -6.58 -21.26 0.66
CA ILE A 190 -5.94 -21.07 -0.64
C ILE A 190 -6.17 -22.29 -1.51
N ALA A 191 -6.76 -22.09 -2.70
CA ALA A 191 -6.93 -23.15 -3.69
C ALA A 191 -5.65 -23.33 -4.52
N GLN A 192 -5.08 -24.53 -4.47
CA GLN A 192 -3.89 -24.92 -5.22
C GLN A 192 -4.27 -25.90 -6.34
N PRO A 193 -4.38 -25.43 -7.60
CA PRO A 193 -4.91 -26.27 -8.68
C PRO A 193 -3.96 -27.39 -9.12
N VAL A 194 -2.64 -27.16 -9.05
CA VAL A 194 -1.63 -28.11 -9.51
C VAL A 194 -1.55 -29.35 -8.61
N VAL A 195 -1.58 -29.14 -7.30
CA VAL A 195 -1.55 -30.25 -6.31
C VAL A 195 -2.95 -30.70 -5.89
N GLY A 196 -3.98 -29.99 -6.31
CA GLY A 196 -5.38 -30.33 -6.07
C GLY A 196 -5.80 -30.25 -4.61
N LYS A 197 -5.56 -29.12 -3.90
CA LYS A 197 -5.94 -29.00 -2.49
C LYS A 197 -6.43 -27.60 -2.10
N CYS A 198 -7.24 -27.53 -1.05
CA CYS A 198 -7.47 -26.33 -0.25
C CYS A 198 -6.52 -26.34 0.93
N SER A 199 -5.66 -25.36 1.04
CA SER A 199 -4.72 -25.22 2.16
C SER A 199 -5.15 -24.08 3.09
N PHE A 200 -5.16 -24.36 4.39
CA PHE A 200 -5.60 -23.44 5.42
C PHE A 200 -4.40 -22.86 6.15
N PHE A 201 -4.39 -21.55 6.28
CA PHE A 201 -3.33 -20.80 6.94
C PHE A 201 -3.89 -19.99 8.10
N GLU A 202 -3.10 -19.89 9.16
CA GLU A 202 -3.32 -19.04 10.31
C GLU A 202 -2.05 -18.23 10.61
N TRP A 203 -2.21 -17.15 11.37
CA TRP A 203 -1.08 -16.33 11.79
C TRP A 203 -0.36 -16.95 13.00
N ASP A 204 0.93 -17.20 12.87
CA ASP A 204 1.79 -17.60 13.99
C ASP A 204 2.31 -16.36 14.71
N HIS A 205 1.82 -16.11 15.91
CA HIS A 205 2.16 -14.94 16.71
C HIS A 205 3.60 -14.95 17.25
N VAL A 206 4.27 -16.10 17.23
CA VAL A 206 5.65 -16.24 17.70
C VAL A 206 6.64 -15.98 16.57
N GLU A 207 6.47 -16.68 15.46
CA GLU A 207 7.35 -16.57 14.30
C GLU A 207 6.97 -15.40 13.39
N MET A 208 5.80 -14.80 13.59
CA MET A 208 5.28 -13.66 12.84
C MET A 208 5.16 -13.95 11.34
N VAL A 209 4.64 -15.13 11.01
CA VAL A 209 4.39 -15.59 9.63
C VAL A 209 3.07 -16.33 9.55
N PHE A 210 2.52 -16.44 8.35
CA PHE A 210 1.37 -17.30 8.09
C PHE A 210 1.84 -18.74 7.90
N ARG A 211 1.25 -19.67 8.66
CA ARG A 211 1.55 -21.11 8.62
C ARG A 211 0.37 -21.94 8.17
N ASN A 212 0.66 -22.95 7.35
CA ASN A 212 -0.34 -23.95 7.00
C ASN A 212 -0.61 -24.85 8.21
N TYR A 213 -1.89 -24.96 8.59
CA TYR A 213 -2.31 -25.81 9.72
C TYR A 213 -3.18 -27.00 9.29
N ASP A 214 -3.86 -26.94 8.13
CA ASP A 214 -4.70 -28.04 7.63
C ASP A 214 -4.84 -28.00 6.11
N ASN A 215 -5.28 -29.11 5.51
CA ASN A 215 -5.49 -29.23 4.08
C ASN A 215 -6.69 -30.16 3.78
N ILE A 216 -7.48 -29.80 2.76
CA ILE A 216 -8.44 -30.70 2.12
C ILE A 216 -7.87 -31.12 0.78
N ILE A 217 -7.71 -32.43 0.57
CA ILE A 217 -7.13 -32.99 -0.66
C ILE A 217 -8.22 -33.24 -1.67
N GLY A 218 -8.01 -32.78 -2.89
CA GLY A 218 -8.85 -32.98 -4.06
C GLY A 218 -8.03 -33.36 -5.29
N SER A 219 -8.57 -33.15 -6.49
CA SER A 219 -7.92 -33.50 -7.75
C SER A 219 -7.42 -32.24 -8.52
N SER A 220 -8.29 -31.31 -8.78
CA SER A 220 -7.99 -30.08 -9.54
C SER A 220 -8.80 -28.92 -8.95
N THR A 221 -8.38 -28.49 -7.77
CA THR A 221 -9.10 -27.51 -6.96
C THR A 221 -8.90 -26.10 -7.50
N VAL A 222 -9.97 -25.46 -7.91
CA VAL A 222 -9.93 -24.09 -8.46
C VAL A 222 -10.43 -23.04 -7.48
N PHE A 223 -11.35 -23.43 -6.58
CA PHE A 223 -11.92 -22.52 -5.59
C PHE A 223 -12.18 -23.23 -4.26
N CYS A 224 -11.93 -22.53 -3.16
CA CYS A 224 -12.21 -22.99 -1.81
C CYS A 224 -12.95 -21.86 -1.07
N LYS A 225 -14.29 -21.89 -1.06
CA LYS A 225 -15.10 -20.82 -0.44
C LYS A 225 -15.51 -21.23 0.97
N PRO A 226 -15.12 -20.48 1.99
CA PRO A 226 -15.60 -20.67 3.35
C PRO A 226 -17.02 -20.15 3.51
N LEU A 227 -17.83 -20.86 4.29
CA LEU A 227 -19.17 -20.46 4.68
C LEU A 227 -19.38 -20.79 6.15
N ILE A 228 -19.76 -19.82 6.95
CA ILE A 228 -19.99 -19.98 8.38
C ILE A 228 -21.46 -19.78 8.67
N ILE A 229 -22.10 -20.83 9.20
CA ILE A 229 -23.51 -20.83 9.59
C ILE A 229 -23.58 -21.12 11.08
N GLY A 230 -23.94 -20.11 11.86
CA GLY A 230 -23.83 -20.18 13.32
C GLY A 230 -22.36 -20.41 13.72
N ASN A 231 -22.09 -21.47 14.46
CA ASN A 231 -20.72 -21.85 14.88
C ASN A 231 -20.13 -22.98 14.01
N GLN A 232 -20.68 -23.22 12.83
CA GLN A 232 -20.23 -24.30 11.96
C GLN A 232 -19.53 -23.74 10.74
N LEU A 233 -18.31 -24.21 10.49
CA LEU A 233 -17.53 -23.85 9.31
C LEU A 233 -17.71 -24.91 8.23
N PHE A 234 -18.12 -24.46 7.05
CA PHE A 234 -18.21 -25.25 5.82
C PHE A 234 -17.22 -24.70 4.80
N ILE A 235 -16.71 -25.59 3.95
CA ILE A 235 -15.88 -25.23 2.79
C ILE A 235 -16.54 -25.82 1.55
N VAL A 236 -16.91 -24.93 0.63
CA VAL A 236 -17.34 -25.32 -0.72
C VAL A 236 -16.09 -25.43 -1.59
N MET A 237 -15.70 -26.65 -1.92
CA MET A 237 -14.51 -26.97 -2.70
C MET A 237 -14.92 -27.24 -4.15
N ALA A 238 -14.56 -26.33 -5.04
CA ALA A 238 -14.82 -26.45 -6.46
C ALA A 238 -13.63 -27.07 -7.21
N GLN A 239 -13.90 -28.04 -8.07
CA GLN A 239 -12.90 -28.81 -8.81
C GLN A 239 -13.27 -28.94 -10.30
N LEU A 240 -12.25 -28.89 -11.18
CA LEU A 240 -12.45 -29.18 -12.61
C LEU A 240 -12.64 -30.67 -12.89
N PHE A 241 -12.02 -31.52 -12.08
CA PHE A 241 -12.10 -32.97 -12.19
C PHE A 241 -12.43 -33.58 -10.82
N GLY A 242 -13.09 -34.70 -10.79
CA GLY A 242 -13.46 -35.42 -9.56
C GLY A 242 -14.72 -34.91 -8.88
N GLY A 243 -15.40 -33.92 -9.46
CA GLY A 243 -16.60 -33.30 -8.87
C GLY A 243 -16.27 -32.28 -7.77
N SER A 244 -17.23 -31.42 -7.47
CA SER A 244 -17.13 -30.42 -6.38
C SER A 244 -17.80 -30.96 -5.12
N HIS A 245 -17.30 -30.59 -3.96
CA HIS A 245 -17.73 -31.14 -2.68
C HIS A 245 -17.90 -30.05 -1.61
N ILE A 246 -18.70 -30.36 -0.60
CA ILE A 246 -18.85 -29.54 0.60
C ILE A 246 -18.24 -30.30 1.77
N TYR A 247 -17.34 -29.65 2.48
CA TYR A 247 -16.73 -30.17 3.69
C TYR A 247 -17.23 -29.36 4.90
N LYS A 248 -17.32 -30.04 6.02
CA LYS A 248 -17.67 -29.43 7.32
C LYS A 248 -16.50 -29.65 8.29
N ARG A 249 -16.18 -28.61 9.08
CA ARG A 249 -15.22 -28.73 10.17
C ARG A 249 -15.85 -29.52 11.32
N ASP A 250 -15.25 -30.65 11.68
CA ASP A 250 -15.59 -31.41 12.87
C ASP A 250 -14.74 -30.90 14.02
N SER A 251 -15.42 -30.34 15.04
CA SER A 251 -14.76 -29.75 16.21
C SER A 251 -14.09 -30.79 17.11
N PHE A 252 -14.61 -32.03 17.14
CA PHE A 252 -14.05 -33.10 17.97
C PHE A 252 -12.81 -33.72 17.31
N ALA A 253 -12.93 -34.04 16.02
CA ALA A 253 -11.81 -34.62 15.28
C ALA A 253 -10.78 -33.55 14.86
N ASN A 254 -11.12 -32.28 14.98
CA ASN A 254 -10.34 -31.13 14.50
C ASN A 254 -9.91 -31.28 13.04
N LYS A 255 -10.82 -31.77 12.20
CA LYS A 255 -10.59 -32.08 10.77
C LYS A 255 -11.77 -31.67 9.91
N PHE A 256 -11.53 -31.46 8.64
CA PHE A 256 -12.60 -31.32 7.65
C PHE A 256 -13.10 -32.69 7.20
N ILE A 257 -14.39 -32.91 7.30
CA ILE A 257 -15.07 -34.13 6.88
C ILE A 257 -15.95 -33.79 5.70
N LYS A 258 -15.86 -34.61 4.63
CA LYS A 258 -16.74 -34.49 3.47
C LYS A 258 -18.17 -34.70 3.90
N MET A 259 -19.02 -33.72 3.66
CA MET A 259 -20.42 -33.75 4.03
C MET A 259 -21.33 -34.10 2.84
N GLN A 260 -21.02 -33.52 1.66
CA GLN A 260 -21.92 -33.61 0.52
C GLN A 260 -21.16 -33.46 -0.79
N ASP A 261 -21.65 -34.19 -1.83
CA ASP A 261 -21.26 -33.97 -3.22
C ASP A 261 -22.16 -32.89 -3.86
N ILE A 262 -21.58 -32.02 -4.68
CA ILE A 262 -22.33 -31.04 -5.47
C ILE A 262 -22.71 -31.71 -6.81
N ASP A 263 -23.92 -31.42 -7.32
CA ASP A 263 -24.43 -31.96 -8.57
C ASP A 263 -23.49 -31.71 -9.75
N ASN A 264 -22.75 -32.70 -10.16
CA ASN A 264 -21.79 -32.66 -11.26
C ASN A 264 -22.43 -32.69 -12.67
N ILE A 265 -23.74 -32.79 -12.75
CA ILE A 265 -24.47 -32.61 -14.03
C ILE A 265 -24.58 -31.10 -14.30
N LYS A 266 -24.87 -30.32 -13.27
CA LYS A 266 -25.01 -28.84 -13.34
C LYS A 266 -23.67 -28.13 -13.25
N ILE A 267 -22.83 -28.54 -12.31
CA ILE A 267 -21.51 -27.91 -12.06
C ILE A 267 -20.41 -28.77 -12.67
N ARG A 268 -19.92 -28.35 -13.83
CA ARG A 268 -18.93 -29.11 -14.63
C ARG A 268 -17.57 -28.41 -14.70
N LYS A 269 -17.55 -27.06 -14.83
CA LYS A 269 -16.36 -26.23 -14.86
C LYS A 269 -16.57 -25.02 -13.98
N PRO A 270 -16.57 -25.22 -12.66
CA PRO A 270 -16.75 -24.12 -11.73
C PRO A 270 -15.60 -23.12 -11.86
N ASN A 271 -15.90 -21.85 -11.76
CA ASN A 271 -14.92 -20.80 -11.87
C ASN A 271 -14.91 -19.85 -10.67
N ASP A 272 -16.09 -19.52 -10.14
CA ASP A 272 -16.25 -18.63 -9.00
C ASP A 272 -17.38 -19.06 -8.08
N ILE A 273 -17.29 -18.70 -6.80
CA ILE A 273 -18.28 -19.04 -5.78
C ILE A 273 -18.52 -17.80 -4.90
N GLU A 274 -19.80 -17.43 -4.75
CA GLU A 274 -20.24 -16.45 -3.78
C GLU A 274 -21.13 -17.06 -2.70
N THR A 275 -21.01 -16.53 -1.47
CA THR A 275 -21.81 -16.94 -0.32
C THR A 275 -22.54 -15.73 0.25
N PHE A 276 -23.80 -15.88 0.60
CA PHE A 276 -24.62 -14.78 1.12
C PHE A 276 -25.77 -15.27 1.98
N GLU A 277 -26.29 -14.36 2.78
CA GLU A 277 -27.47 -14.56 3.62
C GLU A 277 -28.58 -13.62 3.16
N ILE A 278 -29.77 -14.14 3.00
CA ILE A 278 -30.97 -13.35 2.70
C ILE A 278 -32.08 -13.74 3.66
N GLU A 279 -32.58 -12.80 4.45
CA GLU A 279 -33.69 -13.00 5.40
C GLU A 279 -33.50 -14.18 6.36
N GLY A 280 -32.26 -14.43 6.81
CA GLY A 280 -31.90 -15.53 7.71
C GLY A 280 -31.64 -16.88 7.03
N ASP A 281 -31.85 -16.97 5.73
CA ASP A 281 -31.53 -18.13 4.91
C ASP A 281 -30.13 -18.00 4.30
N TRP A 282 -29.34 -19.07 4.36
CA TRP A 282 -27.99 -19.11 3.82
C TRP A 282 -27.94 -19.73 2.44
N TYR A 283 -27.16 -19.11 1.57
CA TYR A 283 -27.02 -19.51 0.16
C TYR A 283 -25.57 -19.49 -0.25
N PHE A 284 -25.24 -20.26 -1.27
CA PHE A 284 -24.08 -20.02 -2.11
C PHE A 284 -24.46 -20.21 -3.58
N VAL A 285 -23.72 -19.59 -4.47
CA VAL A 285 -23.86 -19.72 -5.92
C VAL A 285 -22.53 -20.11 -6.54
N ILE A 286 -22.56 -21.00 -7.52
CA ILE A 286 -21.38 -21.40 -8.30
C ILE A 286 -21.57 -20.95 -9.73
N ALA A 287 -20.66 -20.12 -10.25
CA ALA A 287 -20.57 -19.78 -11.65
C ALA A 287 -19.90 -20.93 -12.42
N ASP A 288 -20.55 -21.41 -13.48
CA ASP A 288 -20.05 -22.52 -14.31
C ASP A 288 -19.72 -22.06 -15.73
N THR A 289 -18.48 -22.29 -16.17
CA THR A 289 -17.97 -21.87 -17.49
C THR A 289 -18.18 -22.88 -18.60
N SER A 290 -18.77 -24.01 -18.31
CA SER A 290 -19.00 -25.07 -19.33
C SER A 290 -20.20 -24.74 -20.22
N LYS A 291 -20.17 -25.21 -21.45
CA LYS A 291 -21.32 -25.12 -22.37
C LYS A 291 -22.52 -25.97 -21.93
N ALA A 292 -22.32 -26.98 -21.10
CA ALA A 292 -23.34 -27.90 -20.66
C ALA A 292 -23.64 -27.83 -19.17
N GLY A 293 -23.03 -26.84 -18.49
CA GLY A 293 -23.30 -26.55 -17.08
C GLY A 293 -24.35 -25.45 -16.88
N SER A 294 -24.59 -25.15 -15.63
CA SER A 294 -25.54 -24.13 -15.21
C SER A 294 -25.08 -23.46 -13.95
N THR A 295 -24.95 -22.15 -13.97
CA THR A 295 -24.76 -21.35 -12.76
C THR A 295 -25.95 -21.55 -11.84
N THR A 296 -25.68 -22.08 -10.65
CA THR A 296 -26.72 -22.59 -9.76
C THR A 296 -26.57 -22.04 -8.35
N VAL A 297 -27.68 -21.57 -7.80
CA VAL A 297 -27.83 -21.15 -6.40
C VAL A 297 -28.24 -22.37 -5.56
N TYR A 298 -27.54 -22.57 -4.45
CA TYR A 298 -27.82 -23.60 -3.46
C TYR A 298 -28.27 -22.95 -2.16
N LYS A 299 -29.21 -23.59 -1.47
CA LYS A 299 -29.77 -23.12 -0.19
C LYS A 299 -29.51 -24.13 0.92
N TRP A 300 -29.16 -23.64 2.10
CA TRP A 300 -29.06 -24.44 3.33
C TRP A 300 -30.45 -24.81 3.87
N ASN A 301 -30.66 -26.06 4.26
CA ASN A 301 -31.90 -26.55 4.85
C ASN A 301 -31.78 -27.05 6.31
N GLY A 302 -30.64 -26.78 6.96
CA GLY A 302 -30.34 -27.26 8.30
C GLY A 302 -29.46 -28.53 8.34
N ASN A 303 -29.51 -29.37 7.31
CA ASN A 303 -28.75 -30.62 7.23
C ASN A 303 -27.79 -30.68 6.04
N GLY A 304 -28.07 -29.94 4.97
CA GLY A 304 -27.29 -29.93 3.74
C GLY A 304 -27.71 -28.78 2.83
N PHE A 305 -27.07 -28.69 1.68
CA PHE A 305 -27.38 -27.73 0.64
C PHE A 305 -28.09 -28.42 -0.52
N TYR A 306 -29.15 -27.80 -0.98
CA TYR A 306 -29.89 -28.27 -2.14
C TYR A 306 -29.94 -27.24 -3.25
N SER A 307 -29.99 -27.68 -4.49
CA SER A 307 -30.15 -26.80 -5.65
C SER A 307 -31.46 -26.04 -5.55
N HIS A 308 -31.36 -24.72 -5.38
CA HIS A 308 -32.49 -23.82 -5.20
C HIS A 308 -32.94 -23.21 -6.51
N GLN A 309 -32.00 -22.71 -7.32
CA GLN A 309 -32.29 -22.07 -8.59
C GLN A 309 -31.12 -22.22 -9.57
N SER A 310 -31.42 -22.55 -10.82
CA SER A 310 -30.48 -22.38 -11.92
C SER A 310 -30.71 -20.99 -12.55
N LEU A 311 -29.67 -20.16 -12.56
CA LEU A 311 -29.75 -18.80 -13.09
C LEU A 311 -29.50 -18.75 -14.57
N HIS A 312 -28.36 -19.31 -14.98
CA HIS A 312 -27.93 -19.39 -16.36
C HIS A 312 -27.57 -20.82 -16.74
N SER A 313 -28.01 -21.23 -17.90
CA SER A 313 -27.61 -22.47 -18.54
C SER A 313 -26.95 -22.15 -19.87
N TRP A 314 -25.74 -22.73 -20.09
CA TRP A 314 -25.01 -22.66 -21.36
C TRP A 314 -24.38 -21.30 -21.73
N PHE A 315 -24.29 -20.36 -20.79
CA PHE A 315 -23.76 -19.02 -21.03
C PHE A 315 -22.27 -18.86 -20.70
N ARG A 316 -21.59 -19.87 -20.14
CA ARG A 316 -20.19 -19.82 -19.75
C ARG A 316 -19.89 -18.70 -18.76
N ASP A 317 -20.59 -18.70 -17.65
CA ASP A 317 -20.40 -17.72 -16.62
C ASP A 317 -19.02 -17.85 -15.99
N THR A 318 -18.29 -16.75 -15.90
CA THR A 318 -16.92 -16.68 -15.42
C THR A 318 -16.80 -16.18 -13.99
N ASP A 319 -17.78 -15.40 -13.53
CA ASP A 319 -17.76 -14.77 -12.21
C ASP A 319 -19.19 -14.47 -11.75
N VAL A 320 -19.38 -14.48 -10.46
CA VAL A 320 -20.63 -14.07 -9.81
C VAL A 320 -20.32 -13.15 -8.64
N GLU A 321 -21.00 -12.02 -8.56
CA GLU A 321 -20.83 -11.04 -7.51
C GLU A 321 -22.15 -10.78 -6.81
N TYR A 322 -22.17 -10.99 -5.48
CA TYR A 322 -23.32 -10.62 -4.64
C TYR A 322 -23.15 -9.20 -4.11
N LEU A 323 -24.17 -8.38 -4.22
CA LEU A 323 -24.20 -7.02 -3.70
C LEU A 323 -25.61 -6.58 -3.34
N GLU A 324 -25.68 -5.57 -2.49
CA GLU A 324 -26.95 -4.90 -2.19
C GLU A 324 -27.05 -3.55 -2.87
N ILE A 325 -28.13 -3.32 -3.61
CA ILE A 325 -28.45 -2.03 -4.21
C ILE A 325 -29.74 -1.52 -3.56
N ALA A 326 -29.68 -0.39 -2.89
CA ALA A 326 -30.80 0.19 -2.14
C ALA A 326 -31.47 -0.85 -1.19
N ASN A 327 -30.66 -1.56 -0.42
CA ASN A 327 -31.05 -2.62 0.52
C ASN A 327 -31.84 -3.78 -0.14
N LYS A 328 -31.62 -4.04 -1.40
CA LYS A 328 -32.15 -5.19 -2.11
C LYS A 328 -31.03 -6.08 -2.59
N PRO A 329 -31.07 -7.40 -2.32
CA PRO A 329 -30.06 -8.33 -2.79
C PRO A 329 -30.05 -8.44 -4.33
N HIS A 330 -28.86 -8.43 -4.89
CA HIS A 330 -28.60 -8.60 -6.31
C HIS A 330 -27.46 -9.57 -6.55
N LEU A 331 -27.47 -10.21 -7.71
CA LEU A 331 -26.35 -10.95 -8.25
C LEU A 331 -26.00 -10.37 -9.62
N ILE A 332 -24.69 -10.17 -9.86
CA ILE A 332 -24.16 -9.85 -11.18
C ILE A 332 -23.43 -11.08 -11.69
N LEU A 333 -23.82 -11.59 -12.86
CA LEU A 333 -23.15 -12.68 -13.54
C LEU A 333 -22.34 -12.15 -14.71
N SER A 334 -21.05 -12.45 -14.74
CA SER A 334 -20.18 -12.21 -15.88
C SER A 334 -20.07 -13.45 -16.74
N SER A 335 -20.02 -13.27 -18.05
CA SER A 335 -19.94 -14.37 -19.01
C SER A 335 -19.08 -13.98 -20.20
N SER A 336 -18.30 -14.94 -20.70
CA SER A 336 -17.50 -14.77 -21.91
C SER A 336 -18.32 -14.74 -23.20
N SER A 337 -19.62 -14.96 -23.13
CA SER A 337 -20.50 -15.06 -24.31
C SER A 337 -21.53 -13.97 -24.44
N GLN A 338 -21.67 -13.12 -23.41
CA GLN A 338 -22.68 -12.03 -23.40
C GLN A 338 -22.27 -10.92 -22.45
N ARG A 339 -23.10 -9.87 -22.40
CA ARG A 339 -22.97 -8.77 -21.43
C ARG A 339 -23.23 -9.29 -20.01
N PRO A 340 -22.62 -8.68 -18.97
CA PRO A 340 -22.93 -9.02 -17.59
C PRO A 340 -24.42 -8.76 -17.30
N VAL A 341 -25.04 -9.68 -16.59
CA VAL A 341 -26.47 -9.68 -16.28
C VAL A 341 -26.66 -9.39 -14.81
N VAL A 342 -27.60 -8.50 -14.49
CA VAL A 342 -27.99 -8.14 -13.12
C VAL A 342 -29.30 -8.80 -12.77
N PHE A 343 -29.29 -9.66 -11.77
CA PHE A 343 -30.48 -10.26 -11.16
C PHE A 343 -30.82 -9.56 -9.86
N GLN A 344 -32.09 -9.43 -9.55
CA GLN A 344 -32.59 -8.91 -8.28
C GLN A 344 -33.41 -9.98 -7.55
N TRP A 345 -33.21 -10.07 -6.24
CA TRP A 345 -34.00 -10.97 -5.41
C TRP A 345 -35.48 -10.56 -5.37
N SER A 346 -36.37 -11.48 -5.66
CA SER A 346 -37.82 -11.35 -5.50
C SER A 346 -38.26 -11.94 -4.16
N LYS A 347 -38.68 -11.10 -3.22
CA LYS A 347 -39.16 -11.57 -1.90
C LYS A 347 -40.39 -12.47 -2.01
N VAL A 348 -41.24 -12.26 -3.02
CA VAL A 348 -42.47 -13.04 -3.24
C VAL A 348 -42.16 -14.42 -3.77
N GLN A 349 -41.30 -14.51 -4.79
CA GLN A 349 -40.89 -15.78 -5.42
C GLN A 349 -39.81 -16.50 -4.66
N LYS A 350 -39.05 -15.77 -3.80
CA LYS A 350 -37.79 -16.23 -3.17
C LYS A 350 -36.78 -16.76 -4.20
N LEU A 351 -36.66 -16.04 -5.30
CA LEU A 351 -35.79 -16.33 -6.42
C LEU A 351 -35.14 -15.04 -6.93
N PHE A 352 -33.99 -15.17 -7.57
CA PHE A 352 -33.39 -14.10 -8.34
C PHE A 352 -34.07 -14.00 -9.71
N VAL A 353 -34.55 -12.82 -10.04
CA VAL A 353 -35.19 -12.51 -11.32
C VAL A 353 -34.33 -11.55 -12.12
N TRP A 354 -34.26 -11.75 -13.42
CA TRP A 354 -33.53 -10.87 -14.32
C TRP A 354 -34.06 -9.44 -14.20
N ARG A 355 -33.16 -8.48 -14.15
CA ARG A 355 -33.50 -7.06 -14.04
C ARG A 355 -33.00 -6.24 -15.22
N THR A 356 -31.71 -6.32 -15.53
CA THR A 356 -31.05 -5.53 -16.58
C THR A 356 -29.71 -6.17 -16.96
N ASP A 357 -29.15 -5.69 -18.09
CA ASP A 357 -27.78 -5.98 -18.47
C ASP A 357 -26.90 -4.75 -18.15
N ILE A 358 -25.60 -4.96 -18.05
CA ILE A 358 -24.64 -3.86 -18.02
C ILE A 358 -24.29 -3.51 -19.48
N PRO A 359 -24.70 -2.33 -19.97
CA PRO A 359 -24.53 -1.99 -21.37
C PRO A 359 -23.07 -1.72 -21.72
N ASP A 360 -22.75 -1.77 -23.02
CA ASP A 360 -21.46 -1.38 -23.62
C ASP A 360 -20.23 -2.13 -23.05
N MET A 361 -20.45 -3.30 -22.49
CA MET A 361 -19.40 -4.17 -21.93
C MET A 361 -19.65 -5.61 -22.32
N GLU A 362 -18.89 -6.11 -23.28
CA GLU A 362 -18.85 -7.52 -23.66
C GLU A 362 -17.52 -8.12 -23.19
N ASP A 363 -17.44 -9.46 -23.11
CA ASP A 363 -16.24 -10.21 -22.69
C ASP A 363 -15.71 -9.79 -21.29
N VAL A 364 -16.62 -9.50 -20.37
CA VAL A 364 -16.27 -9.23 -18.97
C VAL A 364 -15.97 -10.55 -18.28
N TYR A 365 -14.76 -10.66 -17.77
CA TYR A 365 -14.31 -11.86 -17.06
C TYR A 365 -14.78 -11.88 -15.60
N ALA A 366 -14.70 -10.74 -14.91
CA ALA A 366 -15.11 -10.62 -13.52
C ALA A 366 -15.70 -9.23 -13.21
N VAL A 367 -16.59 -9.19 -12.23
CA VAL A 367 -17.15 -7.97 -11.65
C VAL A 367 -16.96 -8.00 -10.15
N LYS A 368 -16.37 -6.95 -9.56
CA LYS A 368 -16.25 -6.77 -8.12
C LYS A 368 -16.74 -5.39 -7.72
N HIS A 369 -17.44 -5.27 -6.58
CA HIS A 369 -18.04 -4.01 -6.15
C HIS A 369 -17.32 -3.37 -4.97
N PHE A 370 -17.52 -2.07 -4.79
CA PHE A 370 -17.13 -1.32 -3.61
C PHE A 370 -18.00 -0.07 -3.44
N ALA A 371 -17.98 0.51 -2.26
CA ALA A 371 -18.72 1.74 -1.97
C ALA A 371 -17.80 2.84 -1.46
N ILE A 372 -18.02 4.06 -1.93
CA ILE A 372 -17.41 5.28 -1.38
C ILE A 372 -18.56 6.13 -0.84
N LYS A 373 -18.63 6.28 0.48
CA LYS A 373 -19.77 6.87 1.15
C LYS A 373 -21.06 6.13 0.74
N ASP A 374 -22.01 6.82 0.14
CA ASP A 374 -23.28 6.26 -0.33
C ASP A 374 -23.25 5.86 -1.82
N ASP A 375 -22.15 6.09 -2.50
CA ASP A 375 -22.00 5.78 -3.92
C ASP A 375 -21.49 4.35 -4.12
N LEU A 376 -22.22 3.56 -4.90
CA LEU A 376 -21.86 2.21 -5.28
C LEU A 376 -21.12 2.19 -6.61
N TYR A 377 -19.98 1.51 -6.63
CA TYR A 377 -19.14 1.31 -7.81
C TYR A 377 -18.91 -0.18 -8.07
N ILE A 378 -18.67 -0.52 -9.34
CA ILE A 378 -18.20 -1.83 -9.77
C ILE A 378 -16.95 -1.69 -10.63
N CYS A 379 -16.03 -2.64 -10.46
CA CYS A 379 -14.86 -2.84 -11.30
C CYS A 379 -15.12 -4.00 -12.26
N LEU A 380 -15.03 -3.74 -13.56
CA LEU A 380 -15.24 -4.71 -14.62
C LEU A 380 -13.90 -5.09 -15.25
N THR A 381 -13.56 -6.36 -15.18
CA THR A 381 -12.32 -6.91 -15.70
C THR A 381 -12.52 -7.46 -17.11
N ARG A 382 -11.67 -7.08 -18.07
CA ARG A 382 -11.66 -7.64 -19.43
C ARG A 382 -10.29 -8.21 -19.79
N PHE A 383 -10.29 -9.40 -20.35
CA PHE A 383 -9.06 -10.01 -20.86
C PHE A 383 -8.60 -9.34 -22.17
N ILE A 384 -9.54 -9.07 -23.08
CA ILE A 384 -9.31 -8.33 -24.31
C ILE A 384 -10.00 -6.98 -24.22
N GLY A 385 -9.21 -5.90 -24.23
CA GLY A 385 -9.67 -4.53 -24.10
C GLY A 385 -9.54 -3.97 -22.68
N ASP A 386 -9.95 -2.73 -22.52
CA ASP A 386 -9.77 -1.98 -21.29
C ASP A 386 -10.75 -2.42 -20.20
N SER A 387 -10.25 -2.52 -18.97
CA SER A 387 -11.07 -2.68 -17.78
C SER A 387 -11.73 -1.34 -17.40
N LYS A 388 -12.87 -1.39 -16.72
CA LYS A 388 -13.65 -0.18 -16.43
C LYS A 388 -14.12 -0.14 -14.98
N MET A 389 -14.32 1.06 -14.48
CA MET A 389 -15.07 1.33 -13.26
C MET A 389 -16.37 2.03 -13.61
N MET A 390 -17.48 1.51 -13.11
CA MET A 390 -18.80 2.10 -13.30
C MET A 390 -19.42 2.48 -11.96
N LYS A 391 -20.30 3.46 -11.96
CA LYS A 391 -21.05 3.90 -10.80
C LYS A 391 -22.53 3.57 -11.01
N TRP A 392 -23.21 3.14 -9.95
CA TRP A 392 -24.66 3.01 -9.96
C TRP A 392 -25.33 4.38 -9.94
N GLU A 393 -26.14 4.69 -10.93
CA GLU A 393 -26.90 5.94 -11.04
C GLU A 393 -28.37 5.62 -11.33
N THR A 394 -29.25 5.98 -10.41
CA THR A 394 -30.71 5.83 -10.50
C THR A 394 -31.19 4.39 -10.74
N SER A 395 -30.86 3.77 -11.87
CA SER A 395 -31.36 2.43 -12.25
C SER A 395 -30.37 1.59 -13.07
N ARG A 396 -29.17 2.13 -13.34
CA ARG A 396 -28.16 1.47 -14.17
C ARG A 396 -26.74 1.84 -13.75
N PHE A 397 -25.77 1.05 -14.17
CA PHE A 397 -24.37 1.37 -14.06
C PHE A 397 -23.92 2.29 -15.21
N VAL A 398 -23.20 3.36 -14.88
CA VAL A 398 -22.66 4.35 -15.81
C VAL A 398 -21.14 4.38 -15.70
N GLU A 399 -20.45 4.40 -16.83
CA GLU A 399 -18.99 4.47 -16.85
C GLU A 399 -18.47 5.73 -16.16
N LYS A 400 -17.47 5.57 -15.31
CA LYS A 400 -16.76 6.65 -14.60
C LYS A 400 -15.29 6.73 -14.96
N GLN A 401 -14.66 5.58 -15.20
CA GLN A 401 -13.22 5.54 -15.49
C GLN A 401 -12.87 4.29 -16.29
N THR A 402 -12.00 4.47 -17.28
CA THR A 402 -11.40 3.39 -18.06
C THR A 402 -9.96 3.18 -17.64
N PHE A 403 -9.54 1.93 -17.55
CA PHE A 403 -8.19 1.50 -17.19
C PHE A 403 -7.59 0.74 -18.35
N PRO A 404 -6.65 1.33 -19.09
CA PRO A 404 -5.93 0.64 -20.15
C PRO A 404 -5.32 -0.66 -19.61
N SER A 405 -5.74 -1.79 -20.15
CA SER A 405 -5.29 -3.09 -19.68
C SER A 405 -5.25 -4.09 -20.83
N ARG A 406 -4.35 -5.07 -20.72
CA ARG A 406 -4.23 -6.17 -21.65
C ARG A 406 -4.00 -7.47 -20.88
N GLY A 407 -4.89 -8.43 -21.10
CA GLY A 407 -4.85 -9.70 -20.37
C GLY A 407 -5.19 -9.57 -18.90
N ALA A 408 -6.04 -8.60 -18.54
CA ALA A 408 -6.49 -8.46 -17.16
C ALA A 408 -7.39 -9.64 -16.77
N MET A 409 -7.12 -10.20 -15.60
CA MET A 409 -7.84 -11.36 -15.06
C MET A 409 -8.52 -11.05 -13.72
N VAL A 410 -8.11 -9.99 -13.06
CA VAL A 410 -8.68 -9.57 -11.77
C VAL A 410 -8.60 -8.04 -11.64
N PHE A 411 -9.70 -7.45 -11.21
CA PHE A 411 -9.76 -6.04 -10.82
C PHE A 411 -10.47 -5.95 -9.46
N GLN A 412 -9.70 -6.16 -8.40
CA GLN A 412 -10.19 -6.33 -7.04
C GLN A 412 -10.14 -5.02 -6.27
N PRO A 413 -11.28 -4.44 -5.85
CA PRO A 413 -11.31 -3.37 -4.87
C PRO A 413 -11.02 -3.91 -3.47
N LEU A 414 -10.21 -3.19 -2.69
CA LEU A 414 -9.88 -3.51 -1.31
C LEU A 414 -9.94 -2.24 -0.46
N ARG A 415 -10.48 -2.36 0.76
CA ARG A 415 -10.47 -1.28 1.73
C ARG A 415 -9.59 -1.69 2.92
N ILE A 416 -8.52 -0.93 3.13
CA ILE A 416 -7.51 -1.20 4.15
C ILE A 416 -7.30 0.08 4.94
N ASN A 417 -7.48 0.04 6.26
CA ASN A 417 -7.25 1.15 7.19
C ASN A 417 -7.84 2.50 6.72
N GLY A 418 -9.07 2.45 6.23
CA GLY A 418 -9.75 3.64 5.70
C GLY A 418 -9.36 4.06 4.28
N TRP A 419 -8.28 3.50 3.72
CA TRP A 419 -7.88 3.71 2.33
C TRP A 419 -8.65 2.78 1.38
N GLN A 420 -9.15 3.32 0.27
CA GLN A 420 -9.75 2.52 -0.79
C GLN A 420 -8.75 2.30 -1.91
N TYR A 421 -8.46 1.04 -2.19
CA TYR A 421 -7.63 0.59 -3.30
C TYR A 421 -8.46 -0.17 -4.31
N ALA A 422 -7.92 -0.31 -5.52
CA ALA A 422 -8.37 -1.27 -6.52
C ALA A 422 -7.13 -1.83 -7.23
N ILE A 423 -7.03 -3.15 -7.29
CA ILE A 423 -5.84 -3.84 -7.80
C ILE A 423 -6.20 -4.51 -9.11
N LEU A 424 -5.55 -4.08 -10.17
CA LEU A 424 -5.72 -4.60 -11.53
C LEU A 424 -4.57 -5.54 -11.88
N GLY A 425 -4.86 -6.82 -11.91
CA GLY A 425 -3.89 -7.87 -12.21
C GLY A 425 -4.01 -8.37 -13.64
N SER A 426 -2.87 -8.55 -14.30
CA SER A 426 -2.76 -8.93 -15.71
C SER A 426 -1.76 -10.05 -15.93
N ASP A 427 -1.99 -10.86 -16.98
CA ASP A 427 -1.07 -11.91 -17.42
C ASP A 427 0.14 -11.36 -18.21
N TYR A 428 0.08 -10.12 -18.68
CA TYR A 428 1.07 -9.54 -19.62
C TYR A 428 1.75 -8.28 -19.12
N SER A 429 1.39 -7.78 -17.93
CA SER A 429 1.99 -6.59 -17.33
C SER A 429 2.09 -6.70 -15.82
N PHE A 430 2.83 -5.78 -15.20
CA PHE A 430 2.85 -5.65 -13.75
C PHE A 430 1.44 -5.39 -13.21
N THR A 431 1.16 -5.94 -12.04
CA THR A 431 -0.06 -5.67 -11.30
C THR A 431 -0.07 -4.20 -10.89
N GLN A 432 -1.14 -3.49 -11.25
CA GLN A 432 -1.31 -2.07 -10.94
C GLN A 432 -2.17 -1.91 -9.70
N VAL A 433 -1.66 -1.24 -8.70
CA VAL A 433 -2.42 -0.80 -7.53
C VAL A 433 -2.87 0.63 -7.77
N TYR A 434 -4.17 0.85 -7.72
CA TYR A 434 -4.79 2.17 -7.75
C TYR A 434 -5.29 2.53 -6.36
N ARG A 435 -5.25 3.82 -6.02
CA ARG A 435 -5.81 4.35 -4.78
C ARG A 435 -6.85 5.42 -5.08
N TRP A 436 -7.95 5.41 -4.33
CA TRP A 436 -8.99 6.43 -4.48
C TRP A 436 -8.48 7.79 -4.01
N GLU A 437 -8.58 8.78 -4.86
CA GLU A 437 -8.26 10.16 -4.55
C GLU A 437 -9.53 11.00 -4.49
N SER A 438 -9.96 11.33 -3.27
CA SER A 438 -11.24 12.01 -3.03
C SER A 438 -11.34 13.39 -3.70
N LYS A 439 -10.22 14.12 -3.79
CA LYS A 439 -10.18 15.44 -4.46
C LYS A 439 -10.45 15.32 -5.97
N LYS A 440 -10.01 14.24 -6.59
CA LYS A 440 -10.18 13.98 -8.04
C LYS A 440 -11.40 13.11 -8.33
N ASN A 441 -12.00 12.52 -7.29
CA ASN A 441 -13.13 11.60 -7.39
C ASN A 441 -12.87 10.44 -8.36
N LYS A 442 -11.67 9.85 -8.30
CA LYS A 442 -11.22 8.76 -9.17
C LYS A 442 -10.14 7.90 -8.55
N LEU A 443 -9.92 6.73 -9.12
CA LEU A 443 -8.79 5.86 -8.81
C LEU A 443 -7.53 6.36 -9.55
N VAL A 444 -6.44 6.58 -8.82
CA VAL A 444 -5.16 7.05 -9.35
C VAL A 444 -4.12 5.97 -9.16
N LYS A 445 -3.27 5.75 -10.17
CA LYS A 445 -2.15 4.82 -10.09
C LYS A 445 -1.29 5.14 -8.87
N PHE A 446 -1.03 4.13 -8.05
CA PHE A 446 -0.39 4.28 -6.76
C PHE A 446 0.92 3.49 -6.65
N GLN A 447 0.89 2.19 -6.98
CA GLN A 447 2.05 1.30 -6.87
C GLN A 447 1.98 0.23 -7.96
N GLU A 448 3.13 -0.34 -8.33
CA GLU A 448 3.23 -1.52 -9.18
C GLU A 448 3.78 -2.70 -8.36
N LEU A 449 3.21 -3.89 -8.56
CA LEU A 449 3.63 -5.12 -7.92
C LEU A 449 4.01 -6.15 -8.99
N ASN A 450 5.11 -6.87 -8.75
CA ASN A 450 5.55 -7.93 -9.65
C ASN A 450 4.92 -9.27 -9.25
N ILE A 451 3.73 -9.54 -9.77
CA ILE A 451 2.97 -10.77 -9.51
C ILE A 451 2.69 -11.44 -10.85
N GLN A 452 3.08 -12.69 -10.98
CA GLN A 452 2.90 -13.45 -12.22
C GLN A 452 1.50 -14.06 -12.31
N ALA A 453 0.74 -13.65 -13.33
CA ALA A 453 -0.61 -14.15 -13.60
C ALA A 453 -1.51 -14.16 -12.33
N PRO A 454 -1.76 -13.01 -11.72
CA PRO A 454 -2.62 -12.92 -10.53
C PRO A 454 -4.06 -13.30 -10.85
N ARG A 455 -4.76 -13.90 -9.89
CA ARG A 455 -6.16 -14.32 -10.03
C ARG A 455 -7.07 -13.84 -8.91
N SER A 456 -6.53 -13.63 -7.72
CA SER A 456 -7.29 -13.24 -6.54
C SER A 456 -6.43 -12.41 -5.60
N PHE A 457 -7.04 -11.44 -4.95
CA PHE A 457 -6.47 -10.67 -3.86
C PHE A 457 -7.43 -10.69 -2.68
N THR A 458 -6.91 -10.90 -1.49
CA THR A 458 -7.70 -10.80 -0.27
C THR A 458 -6.93 -10.07 0.83
N PHE A 459 -7.68 -9.49 1.76
CA PHE A 459 -7.14 -8.72 2.86
C PHE A 459 -7.32 -9.48 4.18
N VAL A 460 -6.28 -9.44 5.03
CA VAL A 460 -6.28 -10.05 6.36
C VAL A 460 -5.77 -9.05 7.37
N LEU A 461 -6.53 -8.87 8.45
CA LEU A 461 -6.12 -8.11 9.63
C LEU A 461 -5.86 -9.08 10.78
N THR A 462 -4.65 -9.08 11.29
CA THR A 462 -4.25 -9.86 12.48
C THR A 462 -3.15 -9.12 13.25
N ASP A 463 -3.14 -9.20 14.56
CA ASP A 463 -2.17 -8.51 15.43
C ASP A 463 -1.98 -7.02 15.12
N HIS A 464 -3.06 -6.32 14.80
CA HIS A 464 -3.02 -4.91 14.36
C HIS A 464 -2.15 -4.68 13.12
N ARG A 465 -1.87 -5.73 12.34
CA ARG A 465 -1.14 -5.71 11.08
C ARG A 465 -2.05 -6.05 9.93
N GLU A 466 -1.82 -5.41 8.84
CA GLU A 466 -2.64 -5.48 7.65
C GLU A 466 -1.87 -6.19 6.54
N PHE A 467 -2.43 -7.29 6.04
CA PHE A 467 -1.81 -8.09 5.00
C PHE A 467 -2.72 -8.21 3.79
N MET A 468 -2.12 -8.19 2.62
CA MET A 468 -2.75 -8.52 1.36
C MET A 468 -2.14 -9.81 0.81
N PHE A 469 -2.97 -10.81 0.64
CA PHE A 469 -2.60 -12.04 -0.08
C PHE A 469 -2.85 -11.86 -1.56
N SER A 470 -1.94 -12.34 -2.38
CA SER A 470 -2.05 -12.37 -3.83
C SER A 470 -1.85 -13.78 -4.36
N SER A 471 -2.84 -14.32 -5.04
CA SER A 471 -2.68 -15.57 -5.76
C SER A 471 -1.85 -15.38 -7.02
N SER A 472 -1.19 -16.43 -7.45
CA SER A 472 -0.43 -16.46 -8.70
C SER A 472 -0.62 -17.81 -9.39
N PHE A 473 -1.08 -17.78 -10.64
CA PHE A 473 -1.28 -18.99 -11.42
C PHE A 473 0.03 -19.52 -12.04
N LYS A 474 1.00 -18.66 -12.30
CA LYS A 474 2.29 -19.00 -12.93
C LYS A 474 3.49 -18.91 -12.01
N GLY A 475 3.35 -18.27 -10.87
CA GLY A 475 4.42 -18.04 -9.90
C GLY A 475 4.02 -18.42 -8.48
N ASN A 476 4.75 -17.89 -7.52
CA ASN A 476 4.49 -18.12 -6.10
C ASN A 476 3.35 -17.24 -5.59
N THR A 477 2.58 -17.76 -4.66
CA THR A 477 1.62 -16.97 -3.86
C THR A 477 2.39 -16.00 -2.97
N GLN A 478 2.00 -14.75 -2.94
CA GLN A 478 2.74 -13.68 -2.25
C GLN A 478 1.86 -13.01 -1.19
N ILE A 479 2.48 -12.64 -0.08
CA ILE A 479 1.84 -11.91 1.01
C ILE A 479 2.57 -10.58 1.15
N TYR A 480 1.83 -9.49 1.09
CA TYR A 480 2.31 -8.14 1.25
C TYR A 480 1.79 -7.56 2.56
N LYS A 481 2.64 -6.88 3.28
CA LYS A 481 2.24 -6.07 4.43
C LYS A 481 1.89 -4.67 3.97
N HIS A 482 0.74 -4.17 4.40
CA HIS A 482 0.36 -2.78 4.21
C HIS A 482 1.01 -1.94 5.31
N VAL A 483 1.90 -1.05 4.94
CA VAL A 483 2.65 -0.21 5.88
C VAL A 483 2.34 1.26 5.68
N THR A 484 2.27 1.98 6.78
CA THR A 484 2.13 3.45 6.77
C THR A 484 3.51 4.09 6.83
N ILE A 485 3.75 5.05 5.96
CA ILE A 485 5.03 5.76 5.82
C ILE A 485 4.79 7.25 6.07
N ASP A 486 5.58 7.82 6.95
CA ASP A 486 5.64 9.28 7.12
C ASP A 486 6.79 9.85 6.26
N LEU A 487 6.43 10.50 5.17
CA LEU A 487 7.36 11.12 4.22
C LEU A 487 8.15 12.29 4.82
N SER A 488 7.78 12.78 6.00
CA SER A 488 8.52 13.82 6.70
C SER A 488 9.77 13.28 7.43
N THR A 489 9.86 11.96 7.58
CA THR A 489 10.96 11.29 8.30
C THR A 489 12.00 10.64 7.37
N ILE A 490 11.75 10.64 6.04
CA ILE A 490 12.61 10.02 5.02
C ILE A 490 13.54 11.05 4.37
#